data_7110f0ce662d620b147f406b7cf8c2f7
#
_entry.id   7110f0ce662d620b147f406b7cf8c2f7
#
_cell.length_a   1.000
_cell.length_b   1.000
_cell.length_c   1.000
_cell.angle_alpha   90.00
_cell.angle_beta   90.00
_cell.angle_gamma   90.00
#
_symmetry.space_group_name_H-M   'P 1'
#
loop_
_entity.id
_entity.type
_entity.pdbx_description
1 polymer ?
#
loop_
_entity_poly.entity_id
_entity_poly.type
_entity_poly.pdbx_seq_one_letter_code
_entity_poly.pdbx_strand_id
1 'polypeptide(L)'
;MQKSKTRSEILRRLSEGDPVFTRKEYSDVVTMFWDTVEACPDQLALVEGDRSLSYAQFGAAVAGLAARISQIVPPSGRVAICIPNSIEANVAIYAALSAGAEISTANAEYTPRELGALFEIAPPGLILAGKRNSNVAGEAADNAHAPLITVGEGGIAIEQLLDTQPARPEVKITGDSPCIIMFTGGSTGAPKGVQRNHRSEMSVIKAMHTAWPTRVQEEVWLNVAPISHVWGTHMGCFNPVYGHSALIIVPRFQPDLVAGMMEKHRVSVFSGGPAAIYQGLLAAPEADLSALWLCPGGGSVFSRQTLSRWEAKTGLPILEAFGMTEGGPLTAQPLDGTHQYGTTGLPLPGIEVAIAALDGSGKRLPANENGEILIRGERVIDRYMGLPPVAEDGWLPTGDIGFTTPDGFLAVVDRKKDMLI
;
A
#
# COMPACT_ATOMS: atom_id res chain seq x y z
N MET A 1 29.65 6.54 -8.62
CA MET A 1 30.53 5.74 -7.73
C MET A 1 30.02 5.68 -6.28
N GLN A 2 29.57 6.77 -5.65
CA GLN A 2 29.12 6.77 -4.24
C GLN A 2 27.79 6.02 -4.02
N LYS A 3 26.81 6.09 -4.94
CA LYS A 3 25.51 5.41 -4.89
C LYS A 3 25.64 3.87 -4.89
N SER A 4 26.52 3.33 -5.73
CA SER A 4 26.79 1.88 -5.78
C SER A 4 27.41 1.35 -4.48
N LYS A 5 28.21 2.17 -3.78
CA LYS A 5 28.80 1.80 -2.50
C LYS A 5 27.76 1.68 -1.39
N THR A 6 26.78 2.61 -1.34
CA THR A 6 25.72 2.59 -0.30
C THR A 6 24.85 1.32 -0.43
N ARG A 7 24.38 0.99 -1.63
CA ARG A 7 23.58 -0.23 -1.84
C ARG A 7 24.38 -1.50 -1.54
N SER A 8 25.61 -1.59 -2.04
CA SER A 8 26.49 -2.75 -1.82
C SER A 8 26.74 -2.97 -0.32
N GLU A 9 26.95 -1.89 0.45
CA GLU A 9 27.12 -1.96 1.90
C GLU A 9 25.86 -2.45 2.60
N ILE A 10 24.68 -1.95 2.19
CA ILE A 10 23.38 -2.38 2.73
C ILE A 10 23.14 -3.87 2.44
N LEU A 11 23.36 -4.32 1.21
CA LEU A 11 23.20 -5.72 0.83
C LEU A 11 24.20 -6.64 1.55
N ARG A 12 25.43 -6.17 1.79
CA ARG A 12 26.40 -6.90 2.60
C ARG A 12 25.91 -7.08 4.05
N ARG A 13 25.46 -6.01 4.70
CA ARG A 13 24.88 -6.07 6.06
C ARG A 13 23.70 -7.04 6.12
N LEU A 14 22.80 -7.00 5.13
CA LEU A 14 21.67 -7.91 5.02
C LEU A 14 22.12 -9.37 4.92
N SER A 15 23.11 -9.67 4.05
CA SER A 15 23.63 -11.03 3.89
C SER A 15 24.36 -11.57 5.11
N GLU A 16 24.90 -10.69 5.94
CA GLU A 16 25.57 -11.01 7.21
C GLU A 16 24.58 -11.19 8.37
N GLY A 17 23.28 -11.00 8.14
CA GLY A 17 22.24 -11.15 9.14
C GLY A 17 22.20 -10.02 10.18
N ASP A 18 22.55 -8.78 9.76
CA ASP A 18 22.51 -7.61 10.64
C ASP A 18 21.12 -7.46 11.26
N PRO A 19 21.01 -7.38 12.61
CA PRO A 19 19.72 -7.31 13.30
C PRO A 19 18.87 -6.08 12.91
N VAL A 20 19.44 -5.05 12.28
CA VAL A 20 18.71 -3.88 11.78
C VAL A 20 17.62 -4.25 10.76
N PHE A 21 17.70 -5.42 10.10
CA PHE A 21 16.69 -5.94 9.20
C PHE A 21 15.66 -6.82 9.88
N THR A 22 15.83 -7.15 11.15
CA THR A 22 14.91 -8.01 11.89
C THR A 22 13.68 -7.23 12.33
N ARG A 23 12.51 -7.83 12.16
CA ARG A 23 11.22 -7.27 12.59
C ARG A 23 10.60 -8.11 13.70
N LYS A 24 9.92 -7.42 14.61
CA LYS A 24 9.02 -8.06 15.56
C LYS A 24 7.80 -8.64 14.82
N GLU A 25 7.32 -9.77 15.28
CA GLU A 25 6.08 -10.35 14.81
C GLU A 25 4.87 -9.66 15.47
N TYR A 26 3.86 -9.32 14.67
CA TYR A 26 2.63 -8.69 15.13
C TYR A 26 1.42 -9.49 14.66
N SER A 27 0.40 -9.60 15.50
CA SER A 27 -0.87 -10.22 15.16
C SER A 27 -1.81 -9.28 14.39
N ASP A 28 -1.62 -7.97 14.55
CA ASP A 28 -2.50 -6.94 14.03
C ASP A 28 -1.76 -5.61 13.80
N VAL A 29 -2.33 -4.80 12.90
CA VAL A 29 -1.77 -3.51 12.47
C VAL A 29 -1.77 -2.48 13.61
N VAL A 30 -2.72 -2.56 14.53
CA VAL A 30 -2.84 -1.59 15.64
C VAL A 30 -1.74 -1.82 16.67
N THR A 31 -1.49 -3.07 17.03
CA THR A 31 -0.36 -3.41 17.90
C THR A 31 0.97 -2.99 17.27
N MET A 32 1.15 -3.23 15.97
CA MET A 32 2.32 -2.77 15.23
C MET A 32 2.51 -1.26 15.34
N PHE A 33 1.46 -0.49 15.13
CA PHE A 33 1.52 0.98 15.20
C PHE A 33 1.91 1.47 16.61
N TRP A 34 1.22 1.00 17.64
CA TRP A 34 1.46 1.49 19.00
C TRP A 34 2.82 1.05 19.55
N ASP A 35 3.27 -0.15 19.23
CA ASP A 35 4.63 -0.58 19.56
C ASP A 35 5.70 0.31 18.90
N THR A 36 5.43 0.77 17.65
CA THR A 36 6.32 1.72 16.95
C THR A 36 6.35 3.08 17.64
N VAL A 37 5.18 3.61 18.03
CA VAL A 37 5.07 4.87 18.79
C VAL A 37 5.87 4.80 20.10
N GLU A 38 5.78 3.68 20.80
CA GLU A 38 6.50 3.47 22.07
C GLU A 38 8.02 3.28 21.87
N ALA A 39 8.41 2.57 20.80
CA ALA A 39 9.82 2.25 20.55
C ALA A 39 10.65 3.44 20.05
N CYS A 40 10.05 4.40 19.36
CA CYS A 40 10.78 5.53 18.76
C CYS A 40 9.97 6.86 18.78
N PRO A 41 9.52 7.32 19.98
CA PRO A 41 8.60 8.46 20.09
C PRO A 41 9.12 9.75 19.45
N ASP A 42 10.41 10.03 19.57
CA ASP A 42 11.03 11.26 19.09
C ASP A 42 11.44 11.20 17.62
N GLN A 43 11.40 10.00 17.01
CA GLN A 43 11.77 9.85 15.60
C GLN A 43 10.72 10.48 14.69
N LEU A 44 11.18 11.09 13.59
CA LEU A 44 10.33 11.62 12.53
C LEU A 44 9.47 10.49 11.93
N ALA A 45 8.15 10.68 11.90
CA ALA A 45 7.20 9.72 11.35
C ALA A 45 6.64 10.19 9.99
N LEU A 46 6.06 11.37 9.94
CA LEU A 46 5.36 11.90 8.76
C LEU A 46 5.88 13.29 8.40
N VAL A 47 6.04 13.56 7.10
CA VAL A 47 6.40 14.88 6.56
C VAL A 47 5.51 15.18 5.37
N GLU A 48 4.87 16.36 5.36
CA GLU A 48 4.08 16.89 4.25
C GLU A 48 4.36 18.40 4.09
N GLY A 49 5.09 18.76 3.04
CA GLY A 49 5.53 20.13 2.84
C GLY A 49 6.46 20.61 3.96
N ASP A 50 6.00 21.62 4.72
CA ASP A 50 6.71 22.14 5.89
C ASP A 50 6.16 21.58 7.23
N ARG A 51 5.13 20.76 7.18
CA ARG A 51 4.55 20.08 8.35
C ARG A 51 5.25 18.76 8.60
N SER A 52 5.47 18.44 9.86
CA SER A 52 6.01 17.13 10.25
C SER A 52 5.46 16.68 11.60
N LEU A 53 5.41 15.38 11.80
CA LEU A 53 5.06 14.75 13.08
C LEU A 53 6.15 13.75 13.48
N SER A 54 6.53 13.75 14.75
CA SER A 54 7.23 12.62 15.36
C SER A 54 6.26 11.46 15.60
N TYR A 55 6.77 10.26 15.93
CA TYR A 55 5.90 9.13 16.28
C TYR A 55 5.05 9.41 17.53
N ALA A 56 5.57 10.14 18.53
CA ALA A 56 4.78 10.57 19.68
C ALA A 56 3.63 11.50 19.28
N GLN A 57 3.88 12.48 18.42
CA GLN A 57 2.87 13.38 17.89
C GLN A 57 1.84 12.64 17.01
N PHE A 58 2.30 11.71 16.18
CA PHE A 58 1.44 10.87 15.39
C PHE A 58 0.52 10.02 16.29
N GLY A 59 1.08 9.39 17.33
CA GLY A 59 0.32 8.65 18.34
C GLY A 59 -0.71 9.52 19.08
N ALA A 60 -0.35 10.74 19.47
CA ALA A 60 -1.26 11.71 20.10
C ALA A 60 -2.44 12.05 19.18
N ALA A 61 -2.15 12.38 17.91
CA ALA A 61 -3.19 12.68 16.93
C ALA A 61 -4.12 11.48 16.68
N VAL A 62 -3.56 10.27 16.58
CA VAL A 62 -4.31 9.02 16.44
C VAL A 62 -5.20 8.77 17.65
N ALA A 63 -4.69 8.89 18.88
CA ALA A 63 -5.47 8.69 20.11
C ALA A 63 -6.63 9.70 20.21
N GLY A 64 -6.37 10.98 19.93
CA GLY A 64 -7.37 12.04 19.99
C GLY A 64 -8.50 11.87 18.97
N LEU A 65 -8.17 11.43 17.74
CA LEU A 65 -9.19 11.16 16.73
C LEU A 65 -9.91 9.83 16.99
N ALA A 66 -9.22 8.79 17.44
CA ALA A 66 -9.82 7.50 17.82
C ALA A 66 -10.89 7.66 18.92
N ALA A 67 -10.61 8.47 19.94
CA ALA A 67 -11.58 8.77 20.99
C ALA A 67 -12.88 9.41 20.46
N ARG A 68 -12.79 10.23 19.42
CA ARG A 68 -13.97 10.83 18.77
C ARG A 68 -14.72 9.82 17.90
N ILE A 69 -13.99 8.98 17.16
CA ILE A 69 -14.58 7.91 16.34
C ILE A 69 -15.36 6.93 17.22
N SER A 70 -14.79 6.52 18.36
CA SER A 70 -15.41 5.55 19.29
C SER A 70 -16.74 6.04 19.90
N GLN A 71 -17.01 7.35 19.88
CA GLN A 71 -18.30 7.91 20.32
C GLN A 71 -19.40 7.74 19.27
N ILE A 72 -19.04 7.47 18.02
CA ILE A 72 -19.95 7.40 16.87
C ILE A 72 -20.05 5.97 16.34
N VAL A 73 -18.90 5.30 16.23
CA VAL A 73 -18.80 3.97 15.61
C VAL A 73 -18.41 2.95 16.67
N PRO A 74 -19.21 1.90 16.89
CA PRO A 74 -18.83 0.82 17.80
C PRO A 74 -17.66 -0.02 17.20
N PRO A 75 -16.95 -0.81 18.02
CA PRO A 75 -15.97 -1.77 17.53
C PRO A 75 -16.57 -2.68 16.43
N SER A 76 -15.79 -2.97 15.41
CA SER A 76 -16.17 -3.65 14.16
C SER A 76 -17.20 -2.91 13.28
N GLY A 77 -17.56 -1.67 13.64
CA GLY A 77 -18.27 -0.77 12.74
C GLY A 77 -17.36 -0.26 11.64
N ARG A 78 -17.90 0.43 10.64
CA ARG A 78 -17.15 0.86 9.44
C ARG A 78 -16.91 2.35 9.41
N VAL A 79 -15.69 2.73 9.01
CA VAL A 79 -15.29 4.12 8.76
C VAL A 79 -14.78 4.25 7.33
N ALA A 80 -15.45 5.07 6.52
CA ALA A 80 -14.96 5.40 5.18
C ALA A 80 -13.93 6.52 5.26
N ILE A 81 -12.77 6.32 4.66
CA ILE A 81 -11.68 7.30 4.57
C ILE A 81 -11.65 7.88 3.16
N CYS A 82 -12.12 9.12 3.03
CA CYS A 82 -12.18 9.88 1.78
C CYS A 82 -11.19 11.05 1.86
N ILE A 83 -9.93 10.79 2.17
CA ILE A 83 -8.89 11.80 2.37
C ILE A 83 -7.74 11.50 1.39
N PRO A 84 -7.23 12.49 0.62
CA PRO A 84 -6.08 12.28 -0.25
C PRO A 84 -4.80 12.03 0.57
N ASN A 85 -3.71 11.63 -0.11
CA ASN A 85 -2.41 11.47 0.54
C ASN A 85 -2.06 12.70 1.37
N SER A 86 -1.99 12.53 2.69
CA SER A 86 -1.73 13.62 3.65
C SER A 86 -1.40 13.06 5.03
N ILE A 87 -0.95 13.90 5.94
CA ILE A 87 -0.84 13.58 7.36
C ILE A 87 -2.21 13.17 7.90
N GLU A 88 -3.27 13.90 7.52
CA GLU A 88 -4.65 13.63 7.94
C GLU A 88 -5.12 12.22 7.55
N ALA A 89 -4.77 11.75 6.35
CA ALA A 89 -5.14 10.41 5.89
C ALA A 89 -4.47 9.32 6.72
N ASN A 90 -3.18 9.47 7.02
CA ASN A 90 -2.44 8.52 7.86
C ASN A 90 -2.99 8.52 9.30
N VAL A 91 -3.26 9.68 9.88
CA VAL A 91 -3.89 9.79 11.21
C VAL A 91 -5.28 9.16 11.21
N ALA A 92 -6.11 9.42 10.20
CA ALA A 92 -7.47 8.89 10.09
C ALA A 92 -7.50 7.35 10.00
N ILE A 93 -6.60 6.76 9.20
CA ILE A 93 -6.48 5.31 9.05
C ILE A 93 -6.15 4.66 10.41
N TYR A 94 -5.08 5.08 11.06
CA TYR A 94 -4.68 4.49 12.33
C TYR A 94 -5.66 4.81 13.47
N ALA A 95 -6.31 5.97 13.45
CA ALA A 95 -7.32 6.32 14.44
C ALA A 95 -8.57 5.43 14.33
N ALA A 96 -9.08 5.20 13.13
CA ALA A 96 -10.22 4.33 12.91
C ALA A 96 -9.89 2.88 13.29
N LEU A 97 -8.73 2.36 12.88
CA LEU A 97 -8.26 1.02 13.26
C LEU A 97 -8.06 0.92 14.78
N SER A 98 -7.48 1.94 15.44
CA SER A 98 -7.30 1.98 16.89
C SER A 98 -8.61 2.06 17.66
N ALA A 99 -9.66 2.64 17.08
CA ALA A 99 -11.03 2.60 17.61
C ALA A 99 -11.71 1.21 17.42
N GLY A 100 -11.02 0.26 16.78
CA GLY A 100 -11.54 -1.08 16.49
C GLY A 100 -12.48 -1.12 15.29
N ALA A 101 -12.53 -0.06 14.48
CA ALA A 101 -13.35 0.00 13.29
C ALA A 101 -12.67 -0.67 12.09
N GLU A 102 -13.47 -1.21 11.17
CA GLU A 102 -13.05 -1.60 9.84
C GLU A 102 -13.00 -0.36 8.95
N ILE A 103 -11.90 -0.11 8.27
CA ILE A 103 -11.81 1.02 7.35
C ILE A 103 -12.19 0.63 5.92
N SER A 104 -12.76 1.57 5.17
CA SER A 104 -12.83 1.50 3.72
C SER A 104 -12.16 2.74 3.13
N THR A 105 -11.21 2.55 2.21
CA THR A 105 -10.51 3.66 1.58
C THR A 105 -11.12 3.97 0.22
N ALA A 106 -11.48 5.23 -0.02
CA ALA A 106 -12.04 5.71 -1.28
C ALA A 106 -11.14 6.79 -1.89
N ASN A 107 -11.07 6.82 -3.23
CA ASN A 107 -10.35 7.87 -3.91
C ASN A 107 -11.02 9.23 -3.63
N ALA A 108 -10.23 10.19 -3.15
CA ALA A 108 -10.71 11.53 -2.83
C ALA A 108 -11.19 12.35 -4.05
N GLU A 109 -10.87 11.90 -5.26
CA GLU A 109 -11.33 12.50 -6.53
C GLU A 109 -12.66 11.89 -7.03
N TYR A 110 -13.25 10.90 -6.33
CA TYR A 110 -14.52 10.31 -6.71
C TYR A 110 -15.68 11.30 -6.59
N THR A 111 -16.62 11.21 -7.51
CA THR A 111 -17.90 11.92 -7.47
C THR A 111 -18.82 11.36 -6.37
N PRO A 112 -19.87 12.11 -5.93
CA PRO A 112 -20.84 11.59 -4.96
C PRO A 112 -21.49 10.26 -5.41
N ARG A 113 -21.74 10.10 -6.71
CA ARG A 113 -22.30 8.87 -7.28
C ARG A 113 -21.34 7.69 -7.16
N GLU A 114 -20.05 7.91 -7.43
CA GLU A 114 -19.03 6.85 -7.28
C GLU A 114 -18.85 6.46 -5.83
N LEU A 115 -18.80 7.43 -4.89
CA LEU A 115 -18.77 7.15 -3.46
C LEU A 115 -20.03 6.39 -3.02
N GLY A 116 -21.21 6.79 -3.49
CA GLY A 116 -22.48 6.11 -3.20
C GLY A 116 -22.44 4.64 -3.60
N ALA A 117 -21.90 4.31 -4.78
CA ALA A 117 -21.75 2.93 -5.22
C ALA A 117 -20.83 2.09 -4.31
N LEU A 118 -19.79 2.69 -3.71
CA LEU A 118 -18.97 2.01 -2.70
C LEU A 118 -19.72 1.83 -1.39
N PHE A 119 -20.49 2.82 -0.96
CA PHE A 119 -21.23 2.79 0.29
C PHE A 119 -22.42 1.82 0.24
N GLU A 120 -22.98 1.53 -0.94
CA GLU A 120 -23.94 0.43 -1.13
C GLU A 120 -23.33 -0.95 -0.84
N ILE A 121 -22.04 -1.14 -1.20
CA ILE A 121 -21.32 -2.41 -0.94
C ILE A 121 -20.89 -2.49 0.53
N ALA A 122 -20.37 -1.40 1.08
CA ALA A 122 -19.83 -1.31 2.41
C ALA A 122 -20.37 -0.06 3.13
N PRO A 123 -21.61 -0.10 3.64
CA PRO A 123 -22.23 1.04 4.31
C PRO A 123 -21.37 1.54 5.48
N PRO A 124 -20.95 2.82 5.48
CA PRO A 124 -20.15 3.39 6.55
C PRO A 124 -21.02 3.80 7.75
N GLY A 125 -20.52 3.60 8.97
CA GLY A 125 -21.07 4.21 10.18
C GLY A 125 -20.54 5.63 10.42
N LEU A 126 -19.46 6.00 9.73
CA LEU A 126 -18.85 7.33 9.75
C LEU A 126 -18.03 7.53 8.48
N ILE A 127 -18.03 8.76 7.95
CA ILE A 127 -17.20 9.17 6.85
C ILE A 127 -16.18 10.20 7.36
N LEU A 128 -14.90 9.98 7.09
CA LEU A 128 -13.84 10.95 7.30
C LEU A 128 -13.40 11.53 5.96
N ALA A 129 -13.47 12.85 5.81
CA ALA A 129 -13.09 13.55 4.58
C ALA A 129 -12.07 14.64 4.84
N GLY A 130 -11.25 14.96 3.84
CA GLY A 130 -10.40 16.14 3.85
C GLY A 130 -11.16 17.40 3.38
N LYS A 131 -10.62 18.59 3.63
CA LYS A 131 -11.23 19.86 3.20
C LYS A 131 -11.61 19.88 1.72
N ARG A 132 -10.71 19.39 0.85
CA ARG A 132 -10.88 19.48 -0.62
C ARG A 132 -12.11 18.75 -1.15
N ASN A 133 -12.49 17.66 -0.51
CA ASN A 133 -13.59 16.81 -0.94
C ASN A 133 -14.73 16.72 0.08
N SER A 134 -14.73 17.60 1.10
CA SER A 134 -15.77 17.60 2.14
C SER A 134 -17.18 17.81 1.59
N ASN A 135 -17.35 18.64 0.55
CA ASN A 135 -18.65 18.86 -0.08
C ASN A 135 -19.14 17.60 -0.82
N VAL A 136 -18.26 16.97 -1.60
CA VAL A 136 -18.55 15.73 -2.33
C VAL A 136 -18.85 14.59 -1.37
N ALA A 137 -18.04 14.47 -0.32
CA ALA A 137 -18.25 13.47 0.73
C ALA A 137 -19.52 13.77 1.55
N GLY A 138 -19.89 15.05 1.73
CA GLY A 138 -21.11 15.47 2.40
C GLY A 138 -22.35 15.03 1.65
N GLU A 139 -22.44 15.25 0.34
CA GLU A 139 -23.54 14.77 -0.49
C GLU A 139 -23.65 13.23 -0.46
N ALA A 140 -22.51 12.52 -0.52
CA ALA A 140 -22.49 11.06 -0.39
C ALA A 140 -22.90 10.60 1.01
N ALA A 141 -22.55 11.34 2.07
CA ALA A 141 -22.91 11.08 3.45
C ALA A 141 -24.42 11.23 3.70
N ASP A 142 -25.03 12.29 3.17
CA ASP A 142 -26.48 12.52 3.23
C ASP A 142 -27.23 11.36 2.58
N ASN A 143 -26.79 10.91 1.39
CA ASN A 143 -27.39 9.78 0.69
C ASN A 143 -27.22 8.45 1.44
N ALA A 144 -26.09 8.26 2.12
CA ALA A 144 -25.80 7.07 2.91
C ALA A 144 -26.37 7.13 4.35
N HIS A 145 -26.96 8.27 4.75
CA HIS A 145 -27.42 8.55 6.12
C HIS A 145 -26.31 8.32 7.17
N ALA A 146 -25.07 8.64 6.83
CA ALA A 146 -23.89 8.47 7.68
C ALA A 146 -23.35 9.82 8.15
N PRO A 147 -22.90 9.95 9.41
CA PRO A 147 -22.25 11.16 9.89
C PRO A 147 -20.94 11.39 9.13
N LEU A 148 -20.58 12.68 8.96
CA LEU A 148 -19.35 13.13 8.34
C LEU A 148 -18.50 13.94 9.34
N ILE A 149 -17.22 13.64 9.40
CA ILE A 149 -16.20 14.46 10.06
C ILE A 149 -15.18 14.91 9.03
N THR A 150 -14.94 16.21 8.95
CA THR A 150 -13.80 16.76 8.20
C THR A 150 -12.57 16.75 9.10
N VAL A 151 -11.46 16.17 8.60
CA VAL A 151 -10.16 16.12 9.28
C VAL A 151 -9.21 17.08 8.56
N GLY A 152 -8.49 17.88 9.34
CA GLY A 152 -7.63 18.96 8.86
C GLY A 152 -8.33 20.31 8.81
N GLU A 153 -7.90 21.16 7.88
CA GLU A 153 -8.43 22.53 7.72
C GLU A 153 -9.95 22.53 7.46
N GLY A 154 -10.65 23.36 8.20
CA GLY A 154 -12.13 23.45 8.12
C GLY A 154 -12.87 22.40 8.94
N GLY A 155 -12.15 21.59 9.72
CA GLY A 155 -12.70 20.59 10.61
C GLY A 155 -11.82 20.37 11.83
N ILE A 156 -11.52 19.11 12.15
CA ILE A 156 -10.63 18.77 13.27
C ILE A 156 -9.18 18.91 12.79
N ALA A 157 -8.52 19.99 13.18
CA ALA A 157 -7.11 20.21 12.87
C ALA A 157 -6.22 19.21 13.61
N ILE A 158 -5.15 18.74 12.96
CA ILE A 158 -4.18 17.82 13.57
C ILE A 158 -3.57 18.43 14.84
N GLU A 159 -3.25 19.71 14.79
CA GLU A 159 -2.65 20.47 15.90
C GLU A 159 -3.51 20.43 17.18
N GLN A 160 -4.84 20.37 17.04
CA GLN A 160 -5.76 20.25 18.17
C GLN A 160 -5.74 18.84 18.82
N LEU A 161 -5.21 17.87 18.13
CA LEU A 161 -5.10 16.50 18.61
C LEU A 161 -3.76 16.24 19.31
N LEU A 162 -2.75 17.09 19.12
CA LEU A 162 -1.40 16.90 19.66
C LEU A 162 -1.32 17.04 21.18
N ASP A 163 -2.28 17.73 21.80
CA ASP A 163 -2.38 17.84 23.25
C ASP A 163 -2.90 16.55 23.93
N THR A 164 -3.36 15.58 23.13
CA THR A 164 -3.79 14.28 23.62
C THR A 164 -2.57 13.43 24.01
N GLN A 165 -2.64 12.79 25.16
CA GLN A 165 -1.60 11.83 25.50
C GLN A 165 -1.63 10.65 24.51
N PRO A 166 -0.49 10.26 23.93
CA PRO A 166 -0.44 9.11 23.03
C PRO A 166 -0.64 7.83 23.87
N ALA A 167 -1.87 7.34 23.88
CA ALA A 167 -2.24 6.14 24.59
C ALA A 167 -3.01 5.18 23.68
N ARG A 168 -2.61 3.91 23.69
CA ARG A 168 -3.32 2.86 22.96
C ARG A 168 -4.76 2.74 23.50
N PRO A 169 -5.80 2.84 22.65
CA PRO A 169 -7.18 2.62 23.08
C PRO A 169 -7.39 1.19 23.62
N GLU A 170 -8.24 1.07 24.63
CA GLU A 170 -8.57 -0.22 25.29
C GLU A 170 -9.53 -1.10 24.47
N VAL A 171 -9.38 -1.14 23.17
CA VAL A 171 -10.20 -1.99 22.28
C VAL A 171 -9.47 -3.30 22.02
N LYS A 172 -10.16 -4.42 22.23
CA LYS A 172 -9.59 -5.74 21.96
C LYS A 172 -9.60 -6.00 20.45
N ILE A 173 -8.42 -5.94 19.85
CA ILE A 173 -8.18 -6.25 18.45
C ILE A 173 -7.38 -7.55 18.36
N THR A 174 -7.73 -8.40 17.41
CA THR A 174 -7.04 -9.66 17.13
C THR A 174 -6.74 -9.76 15.64
N GLY A 175 -5.94 -10.73 15.24
CA GLY A 175 -5.67 -10.97 13.82
C GLY A 175 -6.94 -11.25 12.99
N ASP A 176 -8.00 -11.76 13.61
CA ASP A 176 -9.27 -12.08 12.93
C ASP A 176 -10.26 -10.90 12.93
N SER A 177 -9.98 -9.82 13.66
CA SER A 177 -10.80 -8.61 13.62
C SER A 177 -10.79 -8.01 12.19
N PRO A 178 -11.94 -7.48 11.70
CA PRO A 178 -12.00 -6.76 10.42
C PRO A 178 -11.00 -5.60 10.41
N CYS A 179 -10.31 -5.40 9.29
CA CYS A 179 -9.28 -4.36 9.17
C CYS A 179 -9.63 -3.37 8.06
N ILE A 180 -9.69 -3.83 6.82
CA ILE A 180 -9.83 -2.93 5.69
C ILE A 180 -10.68 -3.54 4.57
N ILE A 181 -11.47 -2.67 3.93
CA ILE A 181 -12.15 -2.94 2.66
C ILE A 181 -11.50 -2.08 1.59
N MET A 182 -11.04 -2.71 0.53
CA MET A 182 -10.55 -2.06 -0.68
C MET A 182 -11.48 -2.36 -1.84
N PHE A 183 -11.64 -1.41 -2.75
CA PHE A 183 -12.52 -1.57 -3.89
C PHE A 183 -11.74 -1.78 -5.18
N THR A 184 -12.21 -2.68 -6.02
CA THR A 184 -11.65 -2.94 -7.35
C THR A 184 -12.65 -2.57 -8.43
N GLY A 185 -12.16 -2.08 -9.58
CA GLY A 185 -13.00 -1.93 -10.76
C GLY A 185 -13.35 -3.31 -11.32
N GLY A 186 -14.60 -3.75 -11.13
CA GLY A 186 -15.06 -5.01 -11.70
C GLY A 186 -14.94 -5.03 -13.23
N SER A 187 -14.73 -6.20 -13.83
CA SER A 187 -14.76 -6.42 -15.27
C SER A 187 -16.09 -6.01 -15.92
N THR A 188 -17.16 -5.94 -15.11
CA THR A 188 -18.52 -5.50 -15.47
C THR A 188 -18.76 -4.00 -15.27
N GLY A 189 -17.74 -3.23 -14.84
CA GLY A 189 -17.84 -1.80 -14.56
C GLY A 189 -18.35 -1.45 -13.16
N ALA A 190 -18.99 -2.37 -12.44
CA ALA A 190 -19.39 -2.15 -11.04
C ALA A 190 -18.22 -2.44 -10.08
N PRO A 191 -18.04 -1.63 -9.03
CA PRO A 191 -17.01 -1.90 -8.02
C PRO A 191 -17.30 -3.19 -7.26
N LYS A 192 -16.23 -3.84 -6.75
CA LYS A 192 -16.32 -5.00 -5.87
C LYS A 192 -15.53 -4.73 -4.60
N GLY A 193 -16.05 -5.10 -3.44
CA GLY A 193 -15.38 -4.96 -2.15
C GLY A 193 -14.51 -6.17 -1.83
N VAL A 194 -13.25 -5.92 -1.55
CA VAL A 194 -12.27 -6.88 -1.03
C VAL A 194 -12.08 -6.60 0.45
N GLN A 195 -12.59 -7.48 1.29
CA GLN A 195 -12.51 -7.37 2.75
C GLN A 195 -11.34 -8.19 3.29
N ARG A 196 -10.55 -7.58 4.17
CA ARG A 196 -9.41 -8.23 4.84
C ARG A 196 -9.44 -7.99 6.33
N ASN A 197 -9.00 -8.98 7.09
CA ASN A 197 -8.75 -8.87 8.52
C ASN A 197 -7.31 -8.43 8.82
N HIS A 198 -7.02 -8.13 10.08
CA HIS A 198 -5.68 -7.69 10.50
C HIS A 198 -4.59 -8.73 10.22
N ARG A 199 -4.86 -10.02 10.37
CA ARG A 199 -3.92 -11.12 10.06
C ARG A 199 -3.52 -11.10 8.58
N SER A 200 -4.50 -10.95 7.70
CA SER A 200 -4.27 -10.87 6.25
C SER A 200 -3.43 -9.64 5.89
N GLU A 201 -3.74 -8.47 6.49
CA GLU A 201 -2.95 -7.26 6.26
C GLU A 201 -1.52 -7.39 6.79
N MET A 202 -1.31 -7.96 7.97
CA MET A 202 0.03 -8.23 8.49
C MET A 202 0.81 -9.20 7.57
N SER A 203 0.13 -10.19 7.00
CA SER A 203 0.76 -11.11 6.00
C SER A 203 1.21 -10.36 4.75
N VAL A 204 0.43 -9.38 4.27
CA VAL A 204 0.82 -8.51 3.15
C VAL A 204 2.04 -7.66 3.51
N ILE A 205 2.03 -7.00 4.67
CA ILE A 205 3.14 -6.16 5.15
C ILE A 205 4.43 -6.97 5.26
N LYS A 206 4.35 -8.16 5.86
CA LYS A 206 5.49 -9.09 5.99
C LYS A 206 6.00 -9.57 4.65
N ALA A 207 5.11 -9.89 3.70
CA ALA A 207 5.50 -10.34 2.38
C ALA A 207 6.33 -9.28 1.64
N MET A 208 5.94 -8.01 1.73
CA MET A 208 6.72 -6.90 1.17
C MET A 208 8.08 -6.76 1.85
N HIS A 209 8.14 -6.88 3.18
CA HIS A 209 9.42 -6.84 3.90
C HIS A 209 10.29 -8.06 3.56
N THR A 210 9.70 -9.24 3.36
CA THR A 210 10.44 -10.44 2.95
C THR A 210 11.05 -10.27 1.56
N ALA A 211 10.29 -9.66 0.62
CA ALA A 211 10.80 -9.37 -0.71
C ALA A 211 11.94 -8.35 -0.68
N TRP A 212 11.76 -7.29 0.09
CA TRP A 212 12.67 -6.16 0.15
C TRP A 212 12.88 -5.71 1.61
N PRO A 213 13.74 -6.41 2.36
CA PRO A 213 14.06 -6.06 3.73
C PRO A 213 14.62 -4.64 3.84
N THR A 214 14.06 -3.84 4.72
CA THR A 214 14.49 -2.47 5.00
C THR A 214 15.02 -2.35 6.41
N ARG A 215 15.89 -1.35 6.66
CA ARG A 215 16.55 -1.15 7.96
C ARG A 215 15.59 -0.48 8.94
N VAL A 216 15.49 -1.02 10.16
CA VAL A 216 14.68 -0.43 11.24
C VAL A 216 15.23 0.94 11.60
N GLN A 217 14.37 1.96 11.65
CA GLN A 217 14.68 3.34 12.05
C GLN A 217 15.68 4.10 11.17
N GLU A 218 16.17 3.49 10.08
CA GLU A 218 17.17 4.12 9.22
C GLU A 218 16.61 4.57 7.86
N GLU A 219 15.35 4.23 7.51
CA GLU A 219 14.82 4.55 6.21
C GLU A 219 13.97 5.82 6.19
N VAL A 220 14.06 6.52 5.05
CA VAL A 220 13.16 7.60 4.67
C VAL A 220 12.42 7.16 3.42
N TRP A 221 11.12 6.93 3.55
CA TRP A 221 10.25 6.51 2.45
C TRP A 221 9.63 7.70 1.75
N LEU A 222 9.44 7.59 0.45
CA LEU A 222 8.56 8.45 -0.32
C LEU A 222 7.63 7.59 -1.17
N ASN A 223 6.33 7.80 -1.01
CA ASN A 223 5.30 7.16 -1.81
C ASN A 223 4.44 8.23 -2.50
N VAL A 224 4.11 8.00 -3.77
CA VAL A 224 3.25 8.89 -4.57
C VAL A 224 1.94 8.22 -5.01
N ALA A 225 1.81 6.91 -4.80
CA ALA A 225 0.58 6.20 -5.12
C ALA A 225 -0.55 6.62 -4.16
N PRO A 226 -1.81 6.72 -4.64
CA PRO A 226 -2.93 7.07 -3.78
C PRO A 226 -3.10 6.08 -2.62
N ILE A 227 -3.29 6.61 -1.41
CA ILE A 227 -3.48 5.81 -0.19
C ILE A 227 -4.78 4.97 -0.24
N SER A 228 -5.70 5.29 -1.14
CA SER A 228 -6.90 4.51 -1.43
C SER A 228 -6.66 3.27 -2.29
N HIS A 229 -5.47 3.13 -2.85
CA HIS A 229 -5.06 1.96 -3.64
C HIS A 229 -4.18 1.04 -2.80
N VAL A 230 -4.27 -0.28 -2.99
CA VAL A 230 -3.52 -1.29 -2.22
C VAL A 230 -2.02 -0.97 -2.13
N TRP A 231 -1.39 -0.57 -3.24
CA TRP A 231 0.03 -0.17 -3.23
C TRP A 231 0.26 1.05 -2.33
N GLY A 232 -0.55 2.10 -2.48
CA GLY A 232 -0.42 3.32 -1.68
C GLY A 232 -0.68 3.10 -0.19
N THR A 233 -1.68 2.29 0.17
CA THR A 233 -1.96 1.94 1.57
C THR A 233 -0.77 1.24 2.21
N HIS A 234 -0.18 0.25 1.53
CA HIS A 234 0.95 -0.48 2.10
C HIS A 234 2.23 0.34 2.08
N MET A 235 2.61 0.91 0.94
CA MET A 235 3.88 1.61 0.78
C MET A 235 3.86 3.05 1.33
N GLY A 236 2.69 3.64 1.48
CA GLY A 236 2.48 5.01 1.97
C GLY A 236 1.81 5.10 3.34
N CYS A 237 1.62 3.97 4.04
CA CYS A 237 1.07 3.97 5.39
C CYS A 237 1.66 2.84 6.24
N PHE A 238 1.46 1.55 5.87
CA PHE A 238 1.77 0.44 6.77
C PHE A 238 3.26 0.07 6.80
N ASN A 239 3.94 -0.08 5.64
CA ASN A 239 5.33 -0.51 5.62
C ASN A 239 6.31 0.49 6.24
N PRO A 240 6.16 1.84 6.06
CA PRO A 240 6.99 2.79 6.79
C PRO A 240 6.89 2.63 8.31
N VAL A 241 5.68 2.47 8.85
CA VAL A 241 5.45 2.24 10.28
C VAL A 241 6.04 0.91 10.73
N TYR A 242 5.83 -0.17 9.97
CA TYR A 242 6.47 -1.47 10.26
C TYR A 242 8.00 -1.39 10.29
N GLY A 243 8.57 -0.45 9.55
CA GLY A 243 10.00 -0.13 9.51
C GLY A 243 10.46 0.87 10.57
N HIS A 244 9.56 1.43 11.39
CA HIS A 244 9.87 2.56 12.26
C HIS A 244 10.54 3.71 11.49
N SER A 245 10.05 4.01 10.31
CA SER A 245 10.69 4.85 9.31
C SER A 245 9.95 6.17 9.13
N ALA A 246 10.64 7.19 8.60
CA ALA A 246 9.98 8.41 8.17
C ALA A 246 9.28 8.22 6.81
N LEU A 247 8.11 8.82 6.65
CA LEU A 247 7.38 8.89 5.38
C LEU A 247 7.28 10.31 4.89
N ILE A 248 7.78 10.56 3.69
CA ILE A 248 7.57 11.81 2.96
C ILE A 248 6.31 11.65 2.12
N ILE A 249 5.32 12.49 2.40
CA ILE A 249 4.00 12.46 1.77
C ILE A 249 3.95 13.51 0.67
N VAL A 250 3.60 13.07 -0.53
CA VAL A 250 3.32 13.94 -1.67
C VAL A 250 1.85 13.80 -2.04
N PRO A 251 1.03 14.84 -1.87
CA PRO A 251 -0.41 14.77 -2.14
C PRO A 251 -0.74 14.43 -3.60
N ARG A 252 0.08 14.90 -4.53
CA ARG A 252 -0.08 14.66 -5.96
C ARG A 252 1.28 14.57 -6.64
N PHE A 253 1.45 13.59 -7.52
CA PHE A 253 2.68 13.42 -8.28
C PHE A 253 2.94 14.64 -9.20
N GLN A 254 4.07 15.27 -8.98
CA GLN A 254 4.69 16.28 -9.82
C GLN A 254 6.19 15.96 -9.89
N PRO A 255 6.74 15.66 -11.06
CA PRO A 255 8.12 15.14 -11.17
C PRO A 255 9.16 16.01 -10.47
N ASP A 256 9.12 17.34 -10.70
CA ASP A 256 10.09 18.29 -10.15
C ASP A 256 9.98 18.38 -8.61
N LEU A 257 8.74 18.43 -8.10
CA LEU A 257 8.49 18.43 -6.65
C LEU A 257 9.03 17.14 -6.01
N VAL A 258 8.71 15.98 -6.61
CA VAL A 258 9.14 14.68 -6.06
C VAL A 258 10.65 14.56 -6.08
N ALA A 259 11.34 14.94 -7.19
CA ALA A 259 12.78 14.93 -7.27
C ALA A 259 13.41 15.83 -6.19
N GLY A 260 12.91 17.05 -6.00
CA GLY A 260 13.38 17.97 -4.97
C GLY A 260 13.12 17.45 -3.54
N MET A 261 11.98 16.79 -3.29
CA MET A 261 11.71 16.17 -1.98
C MET A 261 12.62 14.97 -1.71
N MET A 262 12.94 14.17 -2.75
CA MET A 262 13.89 13.06 -2.62
C MET A 262 15.28 13.56 -2.22
N GLU A 263 15.75 14.65 -2.80
CA GLU A 263 17.01 15.29 -2.44
C GLU A 263 16.95 15.90 -1.04
N LYS A 264 15.97 16.80 -0.79
CA LYS A 264 15.82 17.55 0.47
C LYS A 264 15.78 16.62 1.69
N HIS A 265 15.04 15.53 1.60
CA HIS A 265 14.84 14.60 2.71
C HIS A 265 15.73 13.36 2.66
N ARG A 266 16.68 13.29 1.69
CA ARG A 266 17.58 12.15 1.51
C ARG A 266 16.83 10.81 1.49
N VAL A 267 15.77 10.74 0.65
CA VAL A 267 14.93 9.56 0.53
C VAL A 267 15.76 8.33 0.21
N SER A 268 15.59 7.28 0.99
CA SER A 268 16.33 6.02 0.85
C SER A 268 15.51 4.93 0.15
N VAL A 269 14.18 4.96 0.28
CA VAL A 269 13.23 4.05 -0.36
C VAL A 269 12.20 4.85 -1.14
N PHE A 270 12.19 4.68 -2.46
CA PHE A 270 11.19 5.30 -3.34
C PHE A 270 10.25 4.26 -3.90
N SER A 271 9.01 4.21 -3.40
CA SER A 271 7.97 3.31 -3.87
C SER A 271 7.08 3.99 -4.91
N GLY A 272 7.62 4.23 -6.11
CA GLY A 272 6.94 4.99 -7.15
C GLY A 272 5.65 4.33 -7.68
N GLY A 273 5.53 3.02 -7.58
CA GLY A 273 4.39 2.28 -8.15
C GLY A 273 4.51 2.14 -9.67
N PRO A 274 3.54 2.65 -10.49
CA PRO A 274 3.50 2.37 -11.92
C PRO A 274 4.60 3.06 -12.73
N ALA A 275 4.88 2.50 -13.91
CA ALA A 275 5.93 2.93 -14.82
C ALA A 275 5.88 4.43 -15.15
N ALA A 276 4.67 5.02 -15.27
CA ALA A 276 4.48 6.44 -15.57
C ALA A 276 5.16 7.37 -14.53
N ILE A 277 5.20 6.98 -13.28
CA ILE A 277 5.86 7.74 -12.20
C ILE A 277 7.37 7.79 -12.43
N TYR A 278 7.98 6.63 -12.70
CA TYR A 278 9.41 6.54 -13.00
C TYR A 278 9.79 7.28 -14.30
N GLN A 279 8.92 7.20 -15.33
CA GLN A 279 9.10 7.96 -16.58
C GLN A 279 9.05 9.47 -16.32
N GLY A 280 8.11 9.94 -15.49
CA GLY A 280 8.06 11.34 -15.09
C GLY A 280 9.35 11.80 -14.39
N LEU A 281 9.86 11.01 -13.44
CA LEU A 281 11.12 11.34 -12.75
C LEU A 281 12.37 11.26 -13.66
N LEU A 282 12.34 10.45 -14.70
CA LEU A 282 13.41 10.45 -15.71
C LEU A 282 13.47 11.77 -16.51
N ALA A 283 12.35 12.48 -16.60
CA ALA A 283 12.25 13.78 -17.26
C ALA A 283 12.42 14.97 -16.28
N ALA A 284 12.42 14.72 -14.98
CA ALA A 284 12.61 15.75 -13.94
C ALA A 284 14.04 16.33 -13.96
N PRO A 285 14.23 17.56 -13.43
CA PRO A 285 15.56 18.13 -13.23
C PRO A 285 16.49 17.20 -12.45
N GLU A 286 17.80 17.45 -12.59
CA GLU A 286 18.80 16.72 -11.80
C GLU A 286 18.59 16.99 -10.31
N ALA A 287 18.67 15.92 -9.53
CA ALA A 287 18.55 15.94 -8.07
C ALA A 287 19.56 14.95 -7.46
N ASP A 288 20.04 15.22 -6.26
CA ASP A 288 20.91 14.29 -5.55
C ASP A 288 20.09 13.12 -4.98
N LEU A 289 20.14 11.99 -5.68
CA LEU A 289 19.52 10.73 -5.28
C LEU A 289 20.51 9.78 -4.59
N SER A 290 21.62 10.27 -4.05
CA SER A 290 22.69 9.42 -3.51
C SER A 290 22.30 8.61 -2.27
N ALA A 291 21.26 9.03 -1.55
CA ALA A 291 20.71 8.29 -0.41
C ALA A 291 19.82 7.11 -0.82
N LEU A 292 19.29 7.14 -2.06
CA LEU A 292 18.40 6.12 -2.58
C LEU A 292 19.12 4.78 -2.75
N TRP A 293 18.51 3.69 -2.32
CA TRP A 293 19.06 2.35 -2.49
C TRP A 293 18.01 1.30 -2.92
N LEU A 294 16.72 1.58 -2.70
CA LEU A 294 15.61 0.66 -3.00
C LEU A 294 14.51 1.39 -3.77
N CYS A 295 14.14 0.82 -4.93
CA CYS A 295 13.16 1.36 -5.85
C CYS A 295 12.11 0.31 -6.24
N PRO A 296 11.13 0.00 -5.37
CA PRO A 296 10.02 -0.86 -5.72
C PRO A 296 9.12 -0.25 -6.79
N GLY A 297 8.73 -1.05 -7.79
CA GLY A 297 7.78 -0.69 -8.82
C GLY A 297 6.70 -1.74 -9.01
N GLY A 298 5.52 -1.36 -9.46
CA GLY A 298 4.42 -2.29 -9.71
C GLY A 298 3.14 -1.60 -10.16
N GLY A 299 2.09 -2.37 -10.43
CA GLY A 299 0.79 -1.85 -10.86
C GLY A 299 0.70 -1.52 -12.36
N SER A 300 1.78 -1.64 -13.11
CA SER A 300 1.81 -1.60 -14.58
C SER A 300 3.08 -2.27 -15.10
N VAL A 301 3.05 -2.67 -16.36
CA VAL A 301 4.24 -3.22 -17.04
C VAL A 301 5.26 -2.11 -17.29
N PHE A 302 6.52 -2.40 -17.03
CA PHE A 302 7.65 -1.50 -17.32
C PHE A 302 8.28 -1.82 -18.67
N SER A 303 8.48 -0.79 -19.49
CA SER A 303 9.26 -0.97 -20.71
C SER A 303 10.74 -1.14 -20.37
N ARG A 304 11.45 -1.97 -21.15
CA ARG A 304 12.89 -2.16 -21.01
C ARG A 304 13.67 -0.82 -21.06
N GLN A 305 13.18 0.10 -21.88
CA GLN A 305 13.75 1.43 -21.98
C GLN A 305 13.67 2.20 -20.66
N THR A 306 12.52 2.18 -19.99
CA THR A 306 12.33 2.84 -18.69
C THR A 306 13.26 2.24 -17.64
N LEU A 307 13.33 0.91 -17.55
CA LEU A 307 14.22 0.21 -16.62
C LEU A 307 15.67 0.60 -16.84
N SER A 308 16.17 0.49 -18.09
CA SER A 308 17.58 0.80 -18.42
C SER A 308 17.92 2.29 -18.19
N ARG A 309 17.01 3.21 -18.51
CA ARG A 309 17.22 4.64 -18.27
C ARG A 309 17.26 4.99 -16.78
N TRP A 310 16.40 4.34 -15.98
CA TRP A 310 16.41 4.53 -14.53
C TRP A 310 17.73 4.03 -13.92
N GLU A 311 18.15 2.83 -14.31
CA GLU A 311 19.40 2.25 -13.84
C GLU A 311 20.62 3.09 -14.26
N ALA A 312 20.64 3.60 -15.49
CA ALA A 312 21.68 4.50 -15.95
C ALA A 312 21.73 5.82 -15.16
N LYS A 313 20.55 6.39 -14.79
CA LYS A 313 20.45 7.64 -14.00
C LYS A 313 20.83 7.43 -12.53
N THR A 314 20.40 6.34 -11.91
CA THR A 314 20.49 6.14 -10.47
C THR A 314 21.53 5.11 -10.02
N GLY A 315 21.96 4.23 -10.92
CA GLY A 315 22.75 3.03 -10.58
C GLY A 315 21.95 1.94 -9.87
N LEU A 316 20.62 2.04 -9.86
CA LEU A 316 19.72 1.13 -9.13
C LEU A 316 18.68 0.52 -10.08
N PRO A 317 18.38 -0.79 -9.98
CA PRO A 317 17.25 -1.37 -10.69
C PRO A 317 15.93 -0.88 -10.10
N ILE A 318 14.88 -0.81 -10.93
CA ILE A 318 13.51 -0.84 -10.45
C ILE A 318 13.17 -2.30 -10.16
N LEU A 319 12.80 -2.61 -8.94
CA LEU A 319 12.39 -3.95 -8.55
C LEU A 319 10.88 -4.10 -8.75
N GLU A 320 10.52 -4.77 -9.84
CA GLU A 320 9.12 -4.94 -10.21
C GLU A 320 8.42 -5.95 -9.29
N ALA A 321 7.15 -5.67 -8.96
CA ALA A 321 6.24 -6.58 -8.31
C ALA A 321 4.92 -6.65 -9.07
N PHE A 322 4.31 -7.82 -9.07
CA PHE A 322 2.94 -8.02 -9.48
C PHE A 322 2.07 -8.29 -8.27
N GLY A 323 0.91 -7.66 -8.26
CA GLY A 323 -0.07 -7.82 -7.20
C GLY A 323 -1.42 -7.27 -7.61
N MET A 324 -2.42 -7.60 -6.83
CA MET A 324 -3.79 -7.14 -7.01
C MET A 324 -4.46 -6.97 -5.65
N THR A 325 -5.57 -6.24 -5.62
CA THR A 325 -6.30 -6.01 -4.38
C THR A 325 -6.73 -7.32 -3.71
N GLU A 326 -7.05 -8.32 -4.52
CA GLU A 326 -7.54 -9.64 -4.09
C GLU A 326 -6.48 -10.53 -3.42
N GLY A 327 -5.18 -10.26 -3.61
CA GLY A 327 -4.09 -11.08 -3.08
C GLY A 327 -2.94 -10.30 -2.43
N GLY A 328 -2.96 -8.96 -2.53
CA GLY A 328 -1.80 -8.14 -2.18
C GLY A 328 -0.63 -8.36 -3.13
N PRO A 329 0.63 -8.28 -2.66
CA PRO A 329 1.79 -8.62 -3.48
C PRO A 329 1.83 -10.13 -3.71
N LEU A 330 1.96 -10.55 -4.95
CA LEU A 330 1.96 -11.94 -5.39
C LEU A 330 3.36 -12.40 -5.77
N THR A 331 4.05 -11.58 -6.59
CA THR A 331 5.44 -11.82 -6.97
C THR A 331 6.26 -10.55 -6.78
N ALA A 332 7.56 -10.70 -6.58
CA ALA A 332 8.49 -9.58 -6.52
C ALA A 332 9.87 -9.97 -7.05
N GLN A 333 10.55 -9.02 -7.69
CA GLN A 333 11.94 -9.19 -8.13
C GLN A 333 12.87 -9.34 -6.92
N PRO A 334 13.80 -10.29 -6.96
CA PRO A 334 14.80 -10.48 -5.91
C PRO A 334 15.69 -9.25 -5.70
N LEU A 335 16.08 -9.02 -4.44
CA LEU A 335 16.96 -7.92 -4.05
C LEU A 335 18.45 -8.23 -4.29
N ASP A 336 18.81 -9.51 -4.36
CA ASP A 336 20.19 -10.03 -4.42
C ASP A 336 20.92 -9.85 -5.76
N GLY A 337 20.25 -9.26 -6.74
CA GLY A 337 20.81 -9.01 -8.08
C GLY A 337 20.44 -10.09 -9.12
N THR A 338 19.69 -11.11 -8.76
CA THR A 338 19.19 -12.13 -9.70
C THR A 338 17.91 -11.73 -10.42
N HIS A 339 17.51 -10.44 -10.32
CA HIS A 339 16.32 -9.92 -10.98
C HIS A 339 16.35 -10.15 -12.52
N GLN A 340 15.19 -10.45 -13.09
CA GLN A 340 15.04 -10.72 -14.53
C GLN A 340 14.10 -9.73 -15.19
N TYR A 341 14.64 -8.87 -16.04
CA TYR A 341 13.83 -7.91 -16.82
C TYR A 341 12.80 -8.61 -17.71
N GLY A 342 11.60 -8.06 -17.76
CA GLY A 342 10.46 -8.65 -18.49
C GLY A 342 9.67 -9.64 -17.66
N THR A 343 10.01 -9.80 -16.38
CA THR A 343 9.24 -10.56 -15.40
C THR A 343 8.90 -9.68 -14.20
N THR A 344 7.95 -10.11 -13.39
CA THR A 344 7.56 -9.45 -12.14
C THR A 344 8.15 -10.12 -10.89
N GLY A 345 9.09 -11.03 -11.10
CA GLY A 345 9.80 -11.74 -10.03
C GLY A 345 9.24 -13.10 -9.68
N LEU A 346 9.66 -13.60 -8.53
CA LEU A 346 9.30 -14.88 -7.98
C LEU A 346 8.05 -14.79 -7.08
N PRO A 347 7.23 -15.86 -6.98
CA PRO A 347 6.14 -15.92 -6.02
C PRO A 347 6.63 -15.65 -4.60
N LEU A 348 5.90 -14.81 -3.87
CA LEU A 348 6.19 -14.51 -2.48
C LEU A 348 5.75 -15.64 -1.55
N PRO A 349 6.35 -15.80 -0.36
CA PRO A 349 5.97 -16.83 0.60
C PRO A 349 4.46 -16.88 0.83
N GLY A 350 3.87 -18.08 0.83
CA GLY A 350 2.44 -18.30 1.01
C GLY A 350 1.57 -17.99 -0.22
N ILE A 351 2.19 -17.75 -1.39
CA ILE A 351 1.49 -17.61 -2.68
C ILE A 351 1.93 -18.69 -3.64
N GLU A 352 0.97 -19.33 -4.27
CA GLU A 352 1.16 -20.22 -5.40
C GLU A 352 0.68 -19.52 -6.67
N VAL A 353 1.42 -19.69 -7.76
CA VAL A 353 1.09 -19.18 -9.09
C VAL A 353 1.03 -20.34 -10.06
N ALA A 354 0.00 -20.39 -10.89
CA ALA A 354 -0.12 -21.35 -11.97
C ALA A 354 -0.62 -20.66 -13.24
N ILE A 355 -0.32 -21.23 -14.38
CA ILE A 355 -0.79 -20.76 -15.68
C ILE A 355 -1.82 -21.73 -16.21
N ALA A 356 -3.00 -21.26 -16.62
CA ALA A 356 -4.07 -22.09 -17.18
C ALA A 356 -4.29 -21.78 -18.65
N ALA A 357 -4.64 -22.82 -19.41
CA ALA A 357 -5.01 -22.67 -20.80
C ALA A 357 -6.22 -21.73 -20.99
N LEU A 358 -6.21 -20.94 -22.06
CA LEU A 358 -7.26 -19.95 -22.35
C LEU A 358 -8.53 -20.57 -22.95
N ASP A 359 -8.52 -21.88 -23.26
CA ASP A 359 -9.63 -22.63 -23.86
C ASP A 359 -10.75 -23.01 -22.88
N GLY A 360 -10.64 -22.61 -21.63
CA GLY A 360 -11.60 -22.92 -20.57
C GLY A 360 -11.48 -24.34 -19.99
N SER A 361 -10.51 -25.15 -20.43
CA SER A 361 -10.30 -26.51 -19.94
C SER A 361 -9.77 -26.59 -18.51
N GLY A 362 -9.24 -25.48 -17.98
CA GLY A 362 -8.55 -25.47 -16.68
C GLY A 362 -7.19 -26.17 -16.67
N LYS A 363 -6.71 -26.66 -17.84
CA LYS A 363 -5.43 -27.34 -17.96
C LYS A 363 -4.29 -26.42 -17.55
N ARG A 364 -3.40 -26.89 -16.67
CA ARG A 364 -2.19 -26.17 -16.29
C ARG A 364 -1.14 -26.28 -17.39
N LEU A 365 -0.53 -25.14 -17.71
CA LEU A 365 0.49 -25.04 -18.75
C LEU A 365 1.91 -25.11 -18.14
N PRO A 366 2.89 -25.69 -18.86
CA PRO A 366 4.28 -25.68 -18.45
C PRO A 366 4.91 -24.27 -18.60
N ALA A 367 6.16 -24.15 -18.15
CA ALA A 367 6.94 -22.92 -18.32
C ALA A 367 7.02 -22.48 -19.79
N ASN A 368 7.08 -21.15 -20.00
CA ASN A 368 7.15 -20.48 -21.30
C ASN A 368 5.89 -20.60 -22.18
N GLU A 369 4.78 -21.11 -21.67
CA GLU A 369 3.51 -21.11 -22.38
C GLU A 369 2.57 -20.04 -21.79
N ASN A 370 2.02 -19.16 -22.65
CA ASN A 370 1.10 -18.12 -22.28
C ASN A 370 -0.29 -18.68 -21.93
N GLY A 371 -0.83 -18.23 -20.81
CA GLY A 371 -2.18 -18.57 -20.37
C GLY A 371 -2.67 -17.60 -19.31
N GLU A 372 -3.85 -17.85 -18.74
CA GLU A 372 -4.39 -17.07 -17.65
C GLU A 372 -3.62 -17.34 -16.35
N ILE A 373 -3.18 -16.29 -15.70
CA ILE A 373 -2.49 -16.37 -14.40
C ILE A 373 -3.53 -16.70 -13.33
N LEU A 374 -3.31 -17.78 -12.62
CA LEU A 374 -4.09 -18.18 -11.45
C LEU A 374 -3.24 -18.06 -10.21
N ILE A 375 -3.86 -17.63 -9.12
CA ILE A 375 -3.20 -17.48 -7.83
C ILE A 375 -3.96 -18.20 -6.72
N ARG A 376 -3.22 -18.69 -5.73
CA ARG A 376 -3.76 -19.30 -4.53
C ARG A 376 -2.85 -18.97 -3.34
N GLY A 377 -3.42 -18.87 -2.15
CA GLY A 377 -2.63 -18.69 -0.92
C GLY A 377 -3.44 -18.02 0.19
N GLU A 378 -2.83 -17.97 1.38
CA GLU A 378 -3.50 -17.47 2.59
C GLU A 378 -3.92 -15.98 2.52
N ARG A 379 -3.30 -15.19 1.64
CA ARG A 379 -3.61 -13.77 1.42
C ARG A 379 -4.63 -13.55 0.30
N VAL A 380 -4.91 -14.58 -0.49
CA VAL A 380 -5.86 -14.50 -1.61
C VAL A 380 -7.27 -14.63 -1.06
N ILE A 381 -8.16 -13.73 -1.47
CA ILE A 381 -9.57 -13.81 -1.04
C ILE A 381 -10.24 -15.07 -1.58
N ASP A 382 -11.17 -15.59 -0.81
CA ASP A 382 -12.08 -16.65 -1.25
C ASP A 382 -13.31 -16.09 -1.95
N ARG A 383 -13.71 -14.85 -1.63
CA ARG A 383 -14.87 -14.16 -2.19
C ARG A 383 -14.75 -12.64 -2.10
N TYR A 384 -15.51 -11.96 -2.93
CA TYR A 384 -15.80 -10.55 -2.75
C TYR A 384 -16.98 -10.37 -1.78
N MET A 385 -17.08 -9.20 -1.16
CA MET A 385 -18.19 -8.88 -0.24
C MET A 385 -19.54 -9.13 -0.90
N GLY A 386 -20.40 -9.89 -0.22
CA GLY A 386 -21.75 -10.19 -0.70
C GLY A 386 -21.85 -11.09 -1.94
N LEU A 387 -20.71 -11.61 -2.46
CA LEU A 387 -20.70 -12.47 -3.63
C LEU A 387 -20.32 -13.92 -3.27
N PRO A 388 -20.66 -14.89 -4.14
CA PRO A 388 -20.23 -16.29 -3.98
C PRO A 388 -18.69 -16.41 -3.99
N PRO A 389 -18.13 -17.56 -3.54
CA PRO A 389 -16.71 -17.86 -3.68
C PRO A 389 -16.23 -17.70 -5.14
N VAL A 390 -15.02 -17.19 -5.31
CA VAL A 390 -14.45 -16.90 -6.64
C VAL A 390 -14.02 -18.15 -7.39
N ALA A 391 -13.71 -19.23 -6.65
CA ALA A 391 -13.39 -20.55 -7.23
C ALA A 391 -13.65 -21.67 -6.21
N GLU A 392 -14.12 -22.81 -6.67
CA GLU A 392 -14.38 -24.00 -5.82
C GLU A 392 -13.09 -24.70 -5.38
N ASP A 393 -12.04 -24.63 -6.21
CA ASP A 393 -10.73 -25.27 -5.99
C ASP A 393 -9.71 -24.38 -5.30
N GLY A 394 -10.14 -23.15 -4.89
CA GLY A 394 -9.30 -22.18 -4.20
C GLY A 394 -8.32 -21.42 -5.11
N TRP A 395 -8.35 -21.62 -6.43
CA TRP A 395 -7.56 -20.86 -7.39
C TRP A 395 -8.34 -19.64 -7.92
N LEU A 396 -7.85 -18.44 -7.63
CA LEU A 396 -8.41 -17.21 -8.16
C LEU A 396 -7.84 -16.92 -9.56
N PRO A 397 -8.67 -16.83 -10.61
CA PRO A 397 -8.24 -16.31 -11.89
C PRO A 397 -8.05 -14.79 -11.80
N THR A 398 -6.86 -14.33 -12.18
CA THR A 398 -6.51 -12.90 -12.07
C THR A 398 -7.11 -12.05 -13.19
N GLY A 399 -7.45 -12.67 -14.31
CA GLY A 399 -7.81 -11.97 -15.55
C GLY A 399 -6.59 -11.38 -16.27
N ASP A 400 -5.38 -11.65 -15.80
CA ASP A 400 -4.14 -11.30 -16.47
C ASP A 400 -3.56 -12.52 -17.19
N ILE A 401 -2.87 -12.29 -18.29
CA ILE A 401 -2.21 -13.32 -19.12
C ILE A 401 -0.72 -13.24 -18.89
N GLY A 402 -0.10 -14.39 -18.79
CA GLY A 402 1.34 -14.49 -18.61
C GLY A 402 1.87 -15.90 -18.70
N PHE A 403 3.11 -16.05 -18.35
CA PHE A 403 3.80 -17.35 -18.28
C PHE A 403 4.80 -17.35 -17.13
N THR A 404 5.20 -18.54 -16.69
CA THR A 404 6.35 -18.70 -15.81
C THR A 404 7.59 -19.09 -16.60
N THR A 405 8.76 -18.59 -16.21
CA THR A 405 10.03 -19.07 -16.75
C THR A 405 10.41 -20.43 -16.14
N PRO A 406 11.37 -21.20 -16.71
CA PRO A 406 11.86 -22.43 -16.09
C PRO A 406 12.41 -22.25 -14.67
N ASP A 407 12.92 -21.04 -14.35
CA ASP A 407 13.43 -20.68 -13.02
C ASP A 407 12.32 -20.17 -12.08
N GLY A 408 11.05 -20.20 -12.52
CA GLY A 408 9.88 -19.84 -11.71
C GLY A 408 9.52 -18.34 -11.67
N PHE A 409 10.19 -17.48 -12.43
CA PHE A 409 9.80 -16.07 -12.53
C PHE A 409 8.49 -15.92 -13.31
N LEU A 410 7.60 -15.06 -12.84
CA LEU A 410 6.35 -14.74 -13.52
C LEU A 410 6.55 -13.57 -14.49
N ALA A 411 6.13 -13.75 -15.72
CA ALA A 411 5.98 -12.68 -16.71
C ALA A 411 4.49 -12.37 -16.92
N VAL A 412 4.09 -11.14 -16.76
CA VAL A 412 2.74 -10.64 -17.07
C VAL A 412 2.81 -9.98 -18.45
N VAL A 413 1.99 -10.45 -19.38
CA VAL A 413 2.05 -10.04 -20.80
C VAL A 413 0.94 -9.09 -21.15
N ASP A 414 -0.33 -9.38 -20.75
CA ASP A 414 -1.51 -8.61 -21.14
C ASP A 414 -2.67 -8.87 -20.18
N ARG A 415 -3.78 -8.18 -20.40
CA ARG A 415 -5.06 -8.49 -19.76
C ARG A 415 -5.97 -9.29 -20.67
N LYS A 416 -6.60 -10.32 -20.12
CA LYS A 416 -7.51 -11.21 -20.87
C LYS A 416 -8.64 -10.45 -21.58
N LYS A 417 -9.17 -9.40 -20.93
CA LYS A 417 -10.24 -8.56 -21.50
C LYS A 417 -9.78 -7.62 -22.62
N ASP A 418 -8.47 -7.32 -22.67
CA ASP A 418 -7.90 -6.37 -23.63
C ASP A 418 -7.37 -7.10 -24.89
N MET A 419 -7.38 -8.45 -24.88
CA MET A 419 -7.08 -9.25 -26.07
C MET A 419 -8.22 -9.11 -27.09
N LEU A 420 -7.88 -8.55 -28.26
CA LEU A 420 -8.73 -8.64 -29.44
C LEU A 420 -8.75 -10.10 -29.94
N ILE A 421 -9.88 -10.75 -29.83
CA ILE A 421 -10.14 -12.06 -30.44
C ILE A 421 -10.55 -11.85 -31.91
#